data_2da6ce400934a257f5d7f17538aa80ea
#
_entry.id   2da6ce400934a257f5d7f17538aa80ea
#
_cell.length_a   1.000
_cell.length_b   1.000
_cell.length_c   1.000
_cell.angle_alpha   90.00
_cell.angle_beta   90.00
_cell.angle_gamma   90.00
#
_symmetry.space_group_name_H-M   'P 1'
#
loop_
_entity.id
_entity.type
_entity.pdbx_description
1 polymer ?
#
loop_
_entity_poly.entity_id
_entity_poly.type
_entity_poly.pdbx_seq_one_letter_code
_entity_poly.pdbx_strand_id
1 'polypeptide(L)' 'DQQYARNRAAAYPSIGDQLDMIYWDGVNDTTTWADAIAAVKAAHPKPS' A
#
# COMPACT_ATOMS: atom_id res chain seq x y z
N ASP A 1 8.56 1.57 -19.70
CA ASP A 1 8.18 0.27 -19.12
C ASP A 1 7.34 0.47 -17.85
N GLN A 2 6.23 -0.26 -17.77
CA GLN A 2 5.29 -0.16 -16.67
C GLN A 2 5.44 -1.31 -15.66
N GLN A 3 6.57 -2.01 -15.68
CA GLN A 3 6.77 -3.18 -14.83
C GLN A 3 6.64 -2.85 -13.33
N TYR A 4 7.17 -1.70 -12.91
CA TYR A 4 7.05 -1.30 -11.50
C TYR A 4 5.58 -1.13 -11.08
N ALA A 5 4.74 -0.60 -11.97
CA ALA A 5 3.32 -0.39 -11.66
C ALA A 5 2.60 -1.73 -11.50
N ARG A 6 2.92 -2.70 -12.36
CA ARG A 6 2.34 -4.05 -12.26
C ARG A 6 2.80 -4.74 -10.97
N ASN A 7 4.07 -4.61 -10.63
CA ASN A 7 4.62 -5.20 -9.42
C ASN A 7 3.98 -4.58 -8.17
N ARG A 8 3.78 -3.27 -8.17
CA ARG A 8 3.08 -2.59 -7.06
C ARG A 8 1.65 -3.07 -6.95
N ALA A 9 0.93 -3.15 -8.07
CA ALA A 9 -0.46 -3.59 -8.06
C ALA A 9 -0.61 -5.00 -7.47
N ALA A 10 0.32 -5.89 -7.80
CA ALA A 10 0.32 -7.26 -7.28
C ALA A 10 0.69 -7.31 -5.79
N ALA A 11 1.54 -6.38 -5.33
CA ALA A 11 2.03 -6.36 -3.96
C ALA A 11 1.08 -5.65 -2.99
N TYR A 12 0.23 -4.75 -3.49
CA TYR A 12 -0.72 -4.05 -2.62
C TYR A 12 -1.74 -5.02 -2.04
N PRO A 13 -2.18 -4.79 -0.80
CA PRO A 13 -3.29 -5.57 -0.23
C PRO A 13 -4.56 -5.32 -1.03
N SER A 14 -5.54 -6.22 -0.90
CA SER A 14 -6.83 -6.08 -1.60
C SER A 14 -7.51 -4.77 -1.18
N ILE A 15 -8.43 -4.30 -2.02
CA ILE A 15 -9.16 -3.06 -1.71
C ILE A 15 -9.94 -3.21 -0.40
N GLY A 16 -10.56 -4.37 -0.15
CA GLY A 16 -11.25 -4.62 1.11
C GLY A 16 -10.33 -4.53 2.31
N ASP A 17 -9.15 -5.12 2.22
CA ASP A 17 -8.16 -5.05 3.30
C ASP A 17 -7.69 -3.61 3.52
N GLN A 18 -7.48 -2.86 2.44
CA GLN A 18 -7.08 -1.45 2.55
C GLN A 18 -8.15 -0.61 3.23
N LEU A 19 -9.42 -0.83 2.88
CA LEU A 19 -10.52 -0.11 3.52
C LEU A 19 -10.59 -0.44 5.02
N ASP A 20 -10.38 -1.69 5.40
CA ASP A 20 -10.33 -2.09 6.80
C ASP A 20 -9.18 -1.40 7.52
N MET A 21 -8.00 -1.34 6.91
CA MET A 21 -6.85 -0.66 7.50
C MET A 21 -7.15 0.82 7.72
N ILE A 22 -7.76 1.49 6.73
CA ILE A 22 -8.11 2.91 6.84
C ILE A 22 -9.11 3.12 7.98
N TYR A 23 -10.12 2.27 8.05
CA TYR A 23 -11.13 2.35 9.10
C TYR A 23 -10.51 2.21 10.49
N TRP A 24 -9.72 1.15 10.68
CA TRP A 24 -9.12 0.87 11.99
C TRP A 24 -8.04 1.89 12.34
N ASP A 25 -7.34 2.44 11.34
CA ASP A 25 -6.38 3.52 11.58
C ASP A 25 -7.08 4.75 12.15
N GLY A 26 -8.27 5.06 11.65
CA GLY A 26 -9.07 6.16 12.17
C GLY A 26 -9.55 5.90 13.60
N VAL A 27 -9.95 4.66 13.89
CA VAL A 27 -10.45 4.29 15.22
C VAL A 27 -9.32 4.25 16.26
N ASN A 28 -8.16 3.71 15.88
CA ASN A 28 -7.03 3.46 16.77
C ASN A 28 -5.94 4.53 16.70
N ASP A 29 -6.10 5.51 15.82
CA ASP A 29 -5.10 6.57 15.59
C ASP A 29 -3.74 5.98 15.23
N THR A 30 -3.74 5.05 14.26
CA THR A 30 -2.54 4.36 13.80
C THR A 30 -2.27 4.68 12.33
N THR A 31 -1.15 4.21 11.78
CA THR A 31 -0.76 4.46 10.41
C THR A 31 -0.50 3.16 9.63
N THR A 32 -1.24 2.11 9.94
CA THR A 32 -1.04 0.79 9.35
C THR A 32 -1.16 0.83 7.82
N TRP A 33 -2.18 1.51 7.30
CA TRP A 33 -2.40 1.60 5.87
C TRP A 33 -1.27 2.37 5.18
N ALA A 34 -0.89 3.52 5.71
CA ALA A 34 0.19 4.33 5.15
C ALA A 34 1.51 3.56 5.16
N ASP A 35 1.79 2.83 6.23
CA ASP A 35 3.01 2.03 6.36
C ASP A 35 3.03 0.90 5.33
N ALA A 36 1.89 0.23 5.12
CA ALA A 36 1.79 -0.85 4.15
C ALA A 36 2.02 -0.34 2.72
N ILE A 37 1.43 0.79 2.37
CA ILE A 37 1.60 1.41 1.04
C ILE A 37 3.05 1.86 0.85
N ALA A 38 3.64 2.49 1.86
CA ALA A 38 5.03 2.94 1.78
C ALA A 38 6.00 1.76 1.58
N ALA A 39 5.74 0.63 2.24
CA ALA A 39 6.56 -0.56 2.09
C ALA A 39 6.51 -1.09 0.66
N VAL A 40 5.33 -1.11 0.03
CA VAL A 40 5.20 -1.55 -1.36
C VAL A 40 5.94 -0.61 -2.30
N LYS A 41 5.79 0.68 -2.11
CA LYS A 41 6.48 1.68 -2.95
C LYS A 41 8.00 1.58 -2.81
N ALA A 42 8.49 1.31 -1.61
CA ALA A 42 9.93 1.13 -1.38
C ALA A 42 10.46 -0.13 -2.04
N ALA A 43 9.67 -1.21 -2.05
CA ALA A 43 10.06 -2.47 -2.68
C ALA A 43 10.04 -2.39 -4.21
N HIS A 44 9.19 -1.52 -4.78
CA HIS A 44 9.02 -1.38 -6.22
C HIS A 44 9.12 0.09 -6.61
N PRO A 45 10.31 0.71 -6.50
CA PRO A 45 10.45 2.14 -6.76
C PRO A 45 10.20 2.47 -8.23
N LYS A 46 9.69 3.67 -8.43
CA LYS A 46 9.46 4.19 -9.75
C LYS A 46 10.80 4.44 -10.43
N PRO A 47 10.99 4.01 -11.69
CA PRO A 47 12.24 4.34 -12.40
C PRO A 47 12.34 5.85 -12.59
N SER A 48 13.52 6.38 -12.40
CA SER A 48 13.77 7.81 -12.56
C SER A 48 14.44 8.13 -13.87
#